data_ff13b664195608d20b486d807522973a
#
_entry.id   ff13b664195608d20b486d807522973a
#
_cell.length_a   1.000
_cell.length_b   1.000
_cell.length_c   1.000
_cell.angle_alpha   90.00
_cell.angle_beta   90.00
_cell.angle_gamma   90.00
#
_symmetry.space_group_name_H-M   'P 1'
#
loop_
_entity.id
_entity.type
_entity.pdbx_description
1 polymer ?
#
loop_
_entity_poly.entity_id
_entity_poly.type
_entity_poly.pdbx_seq_one_letter_code
_entity_poly.pdbx_strand_id
1 'polypeptide(L)'
;MKRFFACFLAAALLVCSGCGIRSEKPSTNGAAGKTENYYAPLTGEPLSTKPENTRPFAVMINNIVYAQPQVGISNADIIYEIPAEGGITRMMAIFSHLYDIESVGSIRSLRPYYLSVALSYDAIVIHAGGSEQAYSDVKTYNADHLDGVRDGNTSSMFYRDKSRGQHGSEHTLFFHGANVQPLVEKYQFRTEHNSSYETGLSFADNAAQQCTADAATAQVTFNAS
;
A
#
# COMPACT_ATOMS: atom_id res chain seq x y z
N MET A 1 -95.42 -25.47 12.90
CA MET A 1 -95.81 -26.83 12.42
C MET A 1 -94.58 -27.73 12.38
N LYS A 2 -94.61 -28.78 13.19
CA LYS A 2 -94.00 -30.11 12.98
C LYS A 2 -92.46 -30.17 12.74
N ARG A 3 -91.65 -30.61 13.75
CA ARG A 3 -91.30 -32.02 14.06
C ARG A 3 -90.26 -32.52 13.05
N PHE A 4 -89.08 -33.12 13.34
CA PHE A 4 -88.65 -34.16 14.32
C PHE A 4 -87.11 -34.12 14.41
N PHE A 5 -86.45 -34.11 15.53
CA PHE A 5 -85.86 -35.17 16.26
C PHE A 5 -85.22 -36.30 15.41
N ALA A 6 -83.90 -36.39 15.56
CA ALA A 6 -83.26 -37.72 15.77
C ALA A 6 -81.83 -37.58 16.27
N CYS A 7 -81.63 -37.98 17.47
CA CYS A 7 -80.34 -38.35 18.02
C CYS A 7 -79.77 -39.56 17.29
N PHE A 8 -78.49 -39.64 17.08
CA PHE A 8 -77.73 -40.85 17.15
C PHE A 8 -76.40 -40.68 17.77
N LEU A 9 -76.18 -41.46 18.79
CA LEU A 9 -75.07 -41.60 19.71
C LEU A 9 -74.08 -42.60 19.13
N ALA A 10 -72.84 -42.48 19.57
CA ALA A 10 -71.75 -43.46 19.65
C ALA A 10 -70.92 -43.71 18.41
N ALA A 11 -69.62 -43.47 18.52
CA ALA A 11 -68.69 -44.48 19.03
C ALA A 11 -67.27 -43.87 19.04
N ALA A 12 -66.68 -43.86 20.20
CA ALA A 12 -65.28 -43.61 20.39
C ALA A 12 -64.42 -44.70 19.74
N LEU A 13 -63.51 -44.35 18.85
CA LEU A 13 -62.40 -45.21 18.51
C LEU A 13 -61.12 -44.39 18.67
N LEU A 14 -60.46 -44.61 19.79
CA LEU A 14 -59.09 -44.24 20.03
C LEU A 14 -58.23 -45.00 19.05
N VAL A 15 -57.69 -44.31 18.05
CA VAL A 15 -56.54 -44.76 17.29
C VAL A 15 -55.35 -43.95 17.76
N CYS A 16 -54.53 -44.51 18.63
CA CYS A 16 -53.18 -44.02 18.94
C CYS A 16 -52.32 -44.21 17.69
N SER A 17 -52.25 -43.19 16.86
CA SER A 17 -51.25 -43.12 15.82
C SER A 17 -50.11 -42.31 16.39
N GLY A 18 -48.99 -42.95 16.65
CA GLY A 18 -47.75 -42.33 17.12
C GLY A 18 -47.30 -41.24 16.18
N CYS A 19 -47.36 -40.02 16.65
CA CYS A 19 -46.61 -38.94 16.05
C CYS A 19 -45.12 -39.19 16.28
N GLY A 20 -44.49 -39.81 15.31
CA GLY A 20 -43.04 -39.72 15.17
C GLY A 20 -42.67 -38.25 14.97
N ILE A 21 -42.11 -37.64 16.00
CA ILE A 21 -41.47 -36.35 15.89
C ILE A 21 -40.29 -36.58 14.97
N ARG A 22 -40.48 -36.28 13.69
CA ARG A 22 -39.39 -36.16 12.73
C ARG A 22 -38.68 -34.88 13.11
N SER A 23 -37.58 -35.03 13.83
CA SER A 23 -36.61 -33.95 14.03
C SER A 23 -36.13 -33.51 12.65
N GLU A 24 -36.74 -32.49 12.10
CA GLU A 24 -36.14 -31.77 10.99
C GLU A 24 -34.87 -31.14 11.54
N LYS A 25 -33.74 -31.73 11.14
CA LYS A 25 -32.46 -31.01 11.20
C LYS A 25 -32.68 -29.69 10.49
N PRO A 26 -32.38 -28.55 11.11
CA PRO A 26 -32.36 -27.30 10.38
C PRO A 26 -31.38 -27.49 9.21
N SER A 27 -31.90 -27.40 8.01
CA SER A 27 -31.11 -27.28 6.79
C SER A 27 -30.34 -25.99 6.91
N THR A 28 -29.11 -26.05 7.38
CA THR A 28 -28.13 -24.97 7.29
C THR A 28 -27.64 -24.90 5.85
N ASN A 29 -28.54 -24.60 4.92
CA ASN A 29 -28.19 -23.98 3.66
C ASN A 29 -28.12 -22.46 3.87
N GLY A 30 -27.44 -22.03 4.90
CA GLY A 30 -26.78 -20.76 4.89
C GLY A 30 -25.55 -20.95 3.98
N ALA A 31 -25.61 -20.46 2.75
CA ALA A 31 -24.40 -20.13 2.03
C ALA A 31 -23.63 -19.19 2.97
N ALA A 32 -22.67 -19.72 3.72
CA ALA A 32 -21.64 -18.92 4.34
C ALA A 32 -20.97 -18.21 3.17
N GLY A 33 -21.36 -16.96 2.94
CA GLY A 33 -20.65 -16.10 2.04
C GLY A 33 -19.20 -16.18 2.49
N LYS A 34 -18.31 -16.62 1.59
CA LYS A 34 -16.87 -16.51 1.85
C LYS A 34 -16.63 -15.06 2.16
N THR A 35 -16.33 -14.76 3.41
CA THR A 35 -15.84 -13.44 3.79
C THR A 35 -14.50 -13.34 3.09
N GLU A 36 -14.44 -12.58 1.99
CA GLU A 36 -13.17 -12.30 1.34
C GLU A 36 -12.38 -11.43 2.30
N ASN A 37 -11.25 -11.94 2.73
CA ASN A 37 -10.29 -11.16 3.51
C ASN A 37 -9.47 -10.33 2.53
N TYR A 38 -9.43 -9.04 2.74
CA TYR A 38 -8.60 -8.12 1.96
C TYR A 38 -7.37 -7.71 2.75
N TYR A 39 -6.27 -7.54 2.05
CA TYR A 39 -5.00 -7.13 2.63
C TYR A 39 -4.39 -6.00 1.82
N ALA A 40 -3.67 -5.10 2.50
CA ALA A 40 -2.91 -4.04 1.86
C ALA A 40 -1.80 -4.63 0.99
N PRO A 41 -1.70 -4.26 -0.29
CA PRO A 41 -0.79 -4.91 -1.24
C PRO A 41 0.69 -4.80 -0.89
N LEU A 42 1.09 -3.76 -0.14
CA LEU A 42 2.49 -3.49 0.20
C LEU A 42 2.86 -3.91 1.63
N THR A 43 1.90 -3.97 2.56
CA THR A 43 2.18 -4.27 3.98
C THR A 43 1.60 -5.58 4.47
N GLY A 44 0.59 -6.11 3.78
CA GLY A 44 -0.15 -7.30 4.23
C GLY A 44 -1.09 -7.02 5.40
N GLU A 45 -1.33 -5.78 5.77
CA GLU A 45 -2.27 -5.42 6.82
C GLU A 45 -3.72 -5.73 6.41
N PRO A 46 -4.55 -6.26 7.32
CA PRO A 46 -5.95 -6.53 7.02
C PRO A 46 -6.73 -5.27 6.67
N LEU A 47 -7.53 -5.34 5.61
CA LEU A 47 -8.41 -4.26 5.17
C LEU A 47 -9.87 -4.65 5.30
N SER A 48 -10.73 -3.66 5.59
CA SER A 48 -12.18 -3.83 5.64
C SER A 48 -12.84 -3.87 4.26
N THR A 49 -12.15 -3.38 3.24
CA THR A 49 -12.64 -3.31 1.85
C THR A 49 -11.54 -3.76 0.90
N LYS A 50 -11.94 -4.14 -0.31
CA LYS A 50 -10.99 -4.47 -1.38
C LYS A 50 -10.04 -3.28 -1.65
N PRO A 51 -8.72 -3.51 -1.70
CA PRO A 51 -7.79 -2.45 -2.03
C PRO A 51 -8.01 -1.95 -3.47
N GLU A 52 -7.77 -0.67 -3.68
CA GLU A 52 -7.75 -0.10 -5.01
C GLU A 52 -6.53 -0.60 -5.80
N ASN A 53 -6.66 -0.68 -7.10
CA ASN A 53 -5.56 -1.09 -8.00
C ASN A 53 -4.68 0.12 -8.37
N THR A 54 -4.27 0.90 -7.36
CA THR A 54 -3.53 2.15 -7.56
C THR A 54 -2.02 1.94 -7.54
N ARG A 55 -1.32 2.66 -8.40
CA ARG A 55 0.15 2.70 -8.43
C ARG A 55 0.69 3.47 -7.23
N PRO A 56 1.70 2.95 -6.54
CA PRO A 56 2.34 3.64 -5.44
C PRO A 56 3.28 4.75 -5.94
N PHE A 57 3.75 5.56 -5.01
CA PHE A 57 4.79 6.55 -5.22
C PHE A 57 6.11 6.07 -4.62
N ALA A 58 7.20 6.16 -5.39
CA ALA A 58 8.55 5.87 -4.93
C ALA A 58 9.33 7.18 -4.76
N VAL A 59 9.61 7.56 -3.52
CA VAL A 59 10.19 8.86 -3.17
C VAL A 59 11.64 8.70 -2.73
N MET A 60 12.56 9.42 -3.40
CA MET A 60 13.97 9.42 -3.05
C MET A 60 14.24 10.28 -1.83
N ILE A 61 14.69 9.70 -0.75
CA ILE A 61 14.92 10.35 0.55
C ILE A 61 16.40 10.43 0.87
N ASN A 62 16.81 11.58 1.40
CA ASN A 62 18.16 11.83 1.88
C ASN A 62 18.39 11.16 3.24
N ASN A 63 19.53 10.47 3.43
CA ASN A 63 19.81 9.73 4.67
C ASN A 63 21.15 10.11 5.33
N ILE A 64 21.70 11.26 5.03
CA ILE A 64 22.86 11.73 5.77
C ILE A 64 22.46 12.46 7.05
N VAL A 65 23.39 12.57 8.01
CA VAL A 65 23.12 13.19 9.32
C VAL A 65 22.56 14.61 9.23
N TYR A 66 22.96 15.38 8.24
CA TYR A 66 22.49 16.76 8.03
C TYR A 66 21.08 16.87 7.44
N ALA A 67 20.52 15.74 6.98
CA ALA A 67 19.15 15.66 6.47
C ALA A 67 18.16 15.19 7.54
N GLN A 68 18.64 14.82 8.71
CA GLN A 68 17.81 14.32 9.79
C GLN A 68 17.25 15.45 10.66
N PRO A 69 16.08 15.25 11.30
CA PRO A 69 15.17 14.13 11.08
C PRO A 69 14.50 14.22 9.70
N GLN A 70 14.31 13.08 9.05
CA GLN A 70 13.46 13.02 7.87
C GLN A 70 12.01 13.34 8.24
N VAL A 71 11.24 13.82 7.27
CA VAL A 71 9.84 14.20 7.46
C VAL A 71 8.96 13.32 6.57
N GLY A 72 7.85 12.84 7.13
CA GLY A 72 6.81 12.12 6.40
C GLY A 72 7.12 10.66 6.08
N ILE A 73 8.33 10.16 6.31
CA ILE A 73 8.72 8.79 5.96
C ILE A 73 8.05 7.71 6.83
N SER A 74 7.55 8.07 8.01
CA SER A 74 6.79 7.14 8.87
C SER A 74 5.44 6.73 8.28
N ASN A 75 4.99 7.40 7.23
CA ASN A 75 3.78 7.05 6.48
C ASN A 75 4.09 6.13 5.28
N ALA A 76 5.35 5.78 5.05
CA ALA A 76 5.72 4.88 3.97
C ALA A 76 5.36 3.43 4.32
N ASP A 77 4.88 2.69 3.33
CA ASP A 77 4.59 1.25 3.45
C ASP A 77 5.88 0.43 3.47
N ILE A 78 6.87 0.83 2.65
CA ILE A 78 8.16 0.15 2.54
C ILE A 78 9.27 1.20 2.43
N ILE A 79 10.41 0.93 3.08
CA ILE A 79 11.62 1.75 2.94
C ILE A 79 12.77 0.85 2.48
N TYR A 80 13.39 1.22 1.38
CA TYR A 80 14.64 0.65 0.89
C TYR A 80 15.80 1.54 1.30
N GLU A 81 16.78 1.01 2.00
CA GLU A 81 18.04 1.66 2.28
C GLU A 81 19.16 0.95 1.55
N ILE A 82 19.86 1.65 0.65
CA ILE A 82 20.89 1.08 -0.21
C ILE A 82 22.13 1.99 -0.16
N PRO A 83 23.35 1.42 -0.17
CA PRO A 83 24.57 2.20 -0.28
C PRO A 83 24.59 3.10 -1.53
N ALA A 84 25.07 4.32 -1.34
CA ALA A 84 25.25 5.33 -2.37
C ALA A 84 26.71 5.79 -2.41
N GLU A 85 26.99 6.78 -3.24
CA GLU A 85 28.34 7.30 -3.39
C GLU A 85 28.86 7.93 -2.08
N GLY A 86 30.17 7.87 -1.86
CA GLY A 86 30.82 8.50 -0.73
C GLY A 86 30.65 7.80 0.62
N GLY A 87 30.33 6.50 0.60
CA GLY A 87 30.20 5.70 1.83
C GLY A 87 28.97 6.02 2.67
N ILE A 88 27.96 6.68 2.06
CA ILE A 88 26.68 6.95 2.70
C ILE A 88 25.60 6.01 2.16
N THR A 89 24.48 5.92 2.87
CA THR A 89 23.27 5.30 2.34
C THR A 89 22.28 6.37 1.87
N ARG A 90 21.35 5.96 1.03
CA ARG A 90 20.18 6.74 0.63
C ARG A 90 18.96 5.88 0.83
N MET A 91 17.80 6.50 1.01
CA MET A 91 16.55 5.76 1.13
C MET A 91 15.65 6.03 -0.08
N MET A 92 14.79 5.05 -0.35
CA MET A 92 13.62 5.20 -1.19
C MET A 92 12.41 4.71 -0.39
N ALA A 93 11.45 5.59 -0.19
CA ALA A 93 10.22 5.31 0.53
C ALA A 93 9.09 5.07 -0.48
N ILE A 94 8.37 3.94 -0.34
CA ILE A 94 7.22 3.57 -1.16
C ILE A 94 5.95 3.90 -0.38
N PHE A 95 5.02 4.61 -1.01
CA PHE A 95 3.77 5.06 -0.42
C PHE A 95 2.59 4.62 -1.30
N SER A 96 1.65 3.86 -0.75
CA SER A 96 0.33 3.63 -1.38
C SER A 96 -0.51 4.90 -1.38
N HIS A 97 -0.42 5.69 -0.30
CA HIS A 97 -1.16 6.93 -0.11
C HIS A 97 -0.20 8.07 0.20
N LEU A 98 -0.18 9.07 -0.66
CA LEU A 98 0.76 10.20 -0.54
C LEU A 98 0.07 11.55 -0.39
N TYR A 99 -1.13 11.71 -0.94
CA TYR A 99 -1.77 13.02 -1.09
C TYR A 99 -2.12 13.71 0.23
N ASP A 100 -2.41 12.94 1.28
CA ASP A 100 -2.79 13.47 2.60
C ASP A 100 -1.59 13.74 3.52
N ILE A 101 -0.37 13.46 3.07
CA ILE A 101 0.84 13.68 3.86
C ILE A 101 1.22 15.15 3.77
N GLU A 102 1.27 15.82 4.93
CA GLU A 102 1.54 17.26 4.99
C GLU A 102 2.87 17.63 4.31
N SER A 103 3.93 16.87 4.60
CA SER A 103 5.26 17.11 4.04
C SER A 103 6.09 15.85 3.98
N VAL A 104 6.89 15.71 2.92
CA VAL A 104 7.86 14.61 2.74
C VAL A 104 9.22 15.16 2.34
N GLY A 105 10.28 14.65 2.97
CA GLY A 105 11.67 15.00 2.59
C GLY A 105 12.70 14.81 3.70
N SER A 106 13.92 15.28 3.45
CA SER A 106 14.39 15.99 2.26
C SER A 106 14.59 15.02 1.08
N ILE A 107 14.25 15.50 -0.09
CA ILE A 107 14.26 14.71 -1.33
C ILE A 107 15.67 14.70 -1.92
N ARG A 108 16.04 13.58 -2.54
CA ARG A 108 17.39 13.35 -3.08
C ARG A 108 17.40 12.81 -4.50
N SER A 109 18.59 12.74 -5.07
CA SER A 109 18.80 12.37 -6.47
C SER A 109 18.54 10.88 -6.73
N LEU A 110 17.92 10.59 -7.87
CA LEU A 110 17.67 9.26 -8.38
C LEU A 110 18.98 8.57 -8.84
N ARG A 111 19.02 7.24 -8.69
CA ARG A 111 20.07 6.36 -9.22
C ARG A 111 19.44 5.18 -9.97
N PRO A 112 20.13 4.55 -10.91
CA PRO A 112 19.60 3.46 -11.73
C PRO A 112 19.01 2.31 -10.92
N TYR A 113 19.71 1.88 -9.87
CA TYR A 113 19.26 0.77 -9.03
C TYR A 113 17.99 1.10 -8.24
N TYR A 114 17.77 2.35 -7.82
CA TYR A 114 16.51 2.78 -7.23
C TYR A 114 15.38 2.83 -8.25
N LEU A 115 15.66 3.27 -9.47
CA LEU A 115 14.68 3.24 -10.54
C LEU A 115 14.23 1.81 -10.82
N SER A 116 15.16 0.84 -10.84
CA SER A 116 14.82 -0.57 -11.03
C SER A 116 13.88 -1.09 -9.94
N VAL A 117 14.13 -0.73 -8.69
CA VAL A 117 13.23 -1.08 -7.57
C VAL A 117 11.87 -0.39 -7.74
N ALA A 118 11.82 0.90 -8.05
CA ALA A 118 10.56 1.63 -8.25
C ALA A 118 9.71 1.02 -9.38
N LEU A 119 10.35 0.62 -10.48
CA LEU A 119 9.69 -0.03 -11.63
C LEU A 119 9.11 -1.41 -11.27
N SER A 120 9.72 -2.14 -10.34
CA SER A 120 9.17 -3.43 -9.87
C SER A 120 7.85 -3.26 -9.12
N TYR A 121 7.56 -2.06 -8.61
CA TYR A 121 6.29 -1.67 -8.01
C TYR A 121 5.37 -0.93 -8.99
N ASP A 122 5.77 -0.78 -10.25
CA ASP A 122 5.06 0.07 -11.21
C ASP A 122 4.82 1.50 -10.64
N ALA A 123 5.75 2.00 -9.83
CA ALA A 123 5.59 3.23 -9.07
C ALA A 123 5.80 4.49 -9.90
N ILE A 124 5.17 5.61 -9.50
CA ILE A 124 5.50 6.96 -9.97
C ILE A 124 6.66 7.46 -9.10
N VAL A 125 7.77 7.91 -9.74
CA VAL A 125 9.00 8.26 -9.01
C VAL A 125 9.06 9.75 -8.69
N ILE A 126 9.36 10.10 -7.44
CA ILE A 126 9.57 11.49 -7.00
C ILE A 126 11.03 11.63 -6.54
N HIS A 127 11.76 12.56 -7.15
CA HIS A 127 13.18 12.75 -6.86
C HIS A 127 13.65 14.20 -7.08
N ALA A 128 14.86 14.51 -6.66
CA ALA A 128 15.51 15.80 -6.84
C ALA A 128 16.84 15.64 -7.57
N GLY A 129 16.82 15.74 -8.89
CA GLY A 129 17.97 15.46 -9.73
C GLY A 129 18.27 13.96 -9.84
N GLY A 130 19.33 13.62 -10.56
CA GLY A 130 19.74 12.23 -10.77
C GLY A 130 21.12 12.14 -11.41
N SER A 131 21.68 10.92 -11.46
CA SER A 131 22.85 10.66 -12.31
C SER A 131 22.43 10.67 -13.79
N GLU A 132 23.38 10.93 -14.69
CA GLU A 132 23.09 10.88 -16.14
C GLU A 132 22.54 9.53 -16.56
N GLN A 133 23.07 8.45 -15.98
CA GLN A 133 22.55 7.10 -16.24
C GLN A 133 21.09 6.96 -15.75
N ALA A 134 20.74 7.47 -14.58
CA ALA A 134 19.36 7.45 -14.09
C ALA A 134 18.39 8.17 -15.04
N TYR A 135 18.78 9.31 -15.59
CA TYR A 135 17.98 10.03 -16.59
C TYR A 135 17.88 9.28 -17.92
N SER A 136 18.95 8.63 -18.35
CA SER A 136 18.93 7.75 -19.52
C SER A 136 17.95 6.59 -19.32
N ASP A 137 17.96 5.99 -18.13
CA ASP A 137 17.11 4.85 -17.80
C ASP A 137 15.64 5.27 -17.68
N VAL A 138 15.35 6.42 -17.03
CA VAL A 138 14.00 7.00 -16.98
C VAL A 138 13.42 7.13 -18.40
N LYS A 139 14.21 7.65 -19.33
CA LYS A 139 13.81 7.79 -20.74
C LYS A 139 13.64 6.43 -21.43
N THR A 140 14.56 5.50 -21.18
CA THR A 140 14.58 4.16 -21.83
C THR A 140 13.36 3.35 -21.41
N TYR A 141 13.00 3.39 -20.12
CA TYR A 141 11.86 2.66 -19.57
C TYR A 141 10.55 3.44 -19.62
N ASN A 142 10.58 4.68 -20.15
CA ASN A 142 9.43 5.60 -20.15
C ASN A 142 8.77 5.68 -18.76
N ALA A 143 9.60 5.85 -17.72
CA ALA A 143 9.15 5.86 -16.34
C ALA A 143 8.45 7.19 -16.00
N ASP A 144 7.27 7.11 -15.39
CA ASP A 144 6.57 8.27 -14.85
C ASP A 144 7.35 8.82 -13.65
N HIS A 145 7.76 10.10 -13.71
CA HIS A 145 8.53 10.71 -12.63
C HIS A 145 8.28 12.22 -12.48
N LEU A 146 8.53 12.73 -11.27
CA LEU A 146 8.50 14.14 -10.92
C LEU A 146 9.88 14.55 -10.37
N ASP A 147 10.57 15.45 -11.07
CA ASP A 147 11.92 15.91 -10.72
C ASP A 147 11.90 17.35 -10.21
N GLY A 148 12.24 17.54 -8.95
CA GLY A 148 12.30 18.86 -8.31
C GLY A 148 13.50 19.73 -8.73
N VAL A 149 14.37 19.28 -9.65
CA VAL A 149 15.57 20.00 -10.09
C VAL A 149 15.55 20.33 -11.57
N ARG A 150 15.31 19.34 -12.44
CA ARG A 150 15.40 19.55 -13.91
C ARG A 150 14.07 19.89 -14.56
N ASP A 151 12.96 19.60 -13.89
CA ASP A 151 11.64 19.89 -14.42
C ASP A 151 11.05 21.16 -13.78
N GLY A 152 11.13 22.27 -14.49
CA GLY A 152 10.58 23.55 -14.04
C GLY A 152 9.06 23.54 -13.78
N ASN A 153 8.33 22.60 -14.38
CA ASN A 153 6.88 22.49 -14.18
C ASN A 153 6.50 21.90 -12.82
N THR A 154 7.44 21.24 -12.13
CA THR A 154 7.21 20.65 -10.80
C THR A 154 7.46 21.66 -9.67
N SER A 155 7.88 22.88 -9.97
CA SER A 155 8.25 23.90 -8.97
C SER A 155 7.11 24.25 -8.00
N SER A 156 5.86 24.07 -8.38
CA SER A 156 4.70 24.29 -7.51
C SER A 156 4.51 23.19 -6.45
N MET A 157 5.09 22.00 -6.67
CA MET A 157 5.02 20.89 -5.76
C MET A 157 6.03 21.02 -4.62
N PHE A 158 7.26 21.46 -4.97
CA PHE A 158 8.39 21.47 -4.05
C PHE A 158 8.56 22.80 -3.34
N TYR A 159 9.09 22.75 -2.12
CA TYR A 159 9.54 23.91 -1.38
C TYR A 159 10.89 23.65 -0.71
N ARG A 160 11.57 24.73 -0.28
CA ARG A 160 12.82 24.61 0.48
C ARG A 160 12.63 25.06 1.91
N ASP A 161 12.90 24.14 2.84
CA ASP A 161 13.01 24.47 4.26
C ASP A 161 14.36 25.15 4.53
N LYS A 162 14.33 26.48 4.60
CA LYS A 162 15.53 27.31 4.79
C LYS A 162 16.20 27.08 6.14
N SER A 163 15.48 26.58 7.15
CA SER A 163 16.04 26.29 8.48
C SER A 163 17.10 25.19 8.43
N ARG A 164 17.08 24.35 7.40
CA ARG A 164 18.01 23.24 7.15
C ARG A 164 19.18 23.60 6.22
N GLY A 165 19.28 24.84 5.79
CA GLY A 165 20.25 25.27 4.77
C GLY A 165 21.70 25.40 5.23
N GLN A 166 21.99 25.30 6.52
CA GLN A 166 23.33 25.49 7.10
C GLN A 166 24.39 24.51 6.59
N HIS A 167 23.98 23.33 6.11
CA HIS A 167 24.87 22.26 5.62
C HIS A 167 24.75 22.02 4.11
N GLY A 168 24.06 22.89 3.39
CA GLY A 168 23.88 22.80 1.94
C GLY A 168 22.43 22.79 1.50
N SER A 169 22.16 23.35 0.34
CA SER A 169 20.82 23.44 -0.23
C SER A 169 20.21 22.07 -0.59
N GLU A 170 21.06 21.07 -0.78
CA GLU A 170 20.65 19.69 -1.09
C GLU A 170 19.92 18.98 0.05
N HIS A 171 19.90 19.56 1.26
CA HIS A 171 19.18 19.03 2.43
C HIS A 171 17.84 19.74 2.69
N THR A 172 17.47 20.67 1.83
CA THR A 172 16.36 21.60 2.07
C THR A 172 15.13 21.37 1.21
N LEU A 173 15.16 20.46 0.23
CA LEU A 173 14.04 20.26 -0.69
C LEU A 173 13.01 19.28 -0.13
N PHE A 174 11.78 19.73 -0.01
CA PHE A 174 10.62 18.98 0.47
C PHE A 174 9.45 19.19 -0.47
N PHE A 175 8.39 18.40 -0.30
CA PHE A 175 7.13 18.68 -0.98
C PHE A 175 5.93 18.40 -0.05
N HIS A 176 4.78 19.00 -0.38
CA HIS A 176 3.50 18.68 0.24
C HIS A 176 2.78 17.62 -0.59
N GLY A 177 2.26 16.57 0.06
CA GLY A 177 1.56 15.48 -0.63
C GLY A 177 0.40 15.98 -1.49
N ALA A 178 -0.38 16.92 -0.99
CA ALA A 178 -1.51 17.53 -1.72
C ALA A 178 -1.12 18.19 -3.06
N ASN A 179 0.16 18.56 -3.23
CA ASN A 179 0.64 19.19 -4.46
C ASN A 179 1.04 18.17 -5.55
N VAL A 180 1.01 16.87 -5.24
CA VAL A 180 1.39 15.80 -6.18
C VAL A 180 0.28 15.54 -7.19
N GLN A 181 -0.97 15.42 -6.72
CA GLN A 181 -2.10 15.09 -7.58
C GLN A 181 -2.26 16.00 -8.79
N PRO A 182 -2.18 17.35 -8.67
CA PRO A 182 -2.30 18.24 -9.83
C PRO A 182 -1.22 18.00 -10.90
N LEU A 183 -0.04 17.50 -10.52
CA LEU A 183 1.02 17.18 -11.46
C LEU A 183 0.80 15.82 -12.12
N VAL A 184 0.34 14.82 -11.37
CA VAL A 184 -0.08 13.52 -11.93
C VAL A 184 -1.12 13.72 -13.02
N GLU A 185 -2.13 14.57 -12.76
CA GLU A 185 -3.17 14.93 -13.73
C GLU A 185 -2.60 15.71 -14.92
N LYS A 186 -1.75 16.72 -14.68
CA LYS A 186 -1.12 17.55 -15.73
C LYS A 186 -0.27 16.72 -16.68
N TYR A 187 0.50 15.78 -16.16
CA TYR A 187 1.35 14.89 -16.97
C TYR A 187 0.59 13.68 -17.52
N GLN A 188 -0.68 13.53 -17.15
CA GLN A 188 -1.51 12.40 -17.55
C GLN A 188 -0.88 11.06 -17.18
N PHE A 189 -0.23 10.98 -16.02
CA PHE A 189 0.33 9.74 -15.55
C PHE A 189 -0.77 8.74 -15.26
N ARG A 190 -0.55 7.50 -15.62
CA ARG A 190 -1.43 6.39 -15.28
C ARG A 190 -1.44 6.21 -13.76
N THR A 191 -2.63 6.19 -13.14
CA THR A 191 -2.80 6.06 -11.70
C THR A 191 -3.09 4.63 -11.24
N GLU A 192 -3.55 3.76 -12.15
CA GLU A 192 -3.82 2.36 -11.88
C GLU A 192 -2.73 1.47 -12.45
N HIS A 193 -2.50 0.33 -11.82
CA HIS A 193 -1.62 -0.69 -12.35
C HIS A 193 -2.15 -1.26 -13.67
N ASN A 194 -1.26 -1.68 -14.54
CA ASN A 194 -1.63 -2.46 -15.71
C ASN A 194 -2.24 -3.80 -15.29
N SER A 195 -3.13 -4.33 -16.11
CA SER A 195 -3.76 -5.64 -15.86
C SER A 195 -2.77 -6.82 -15.77
N SER A 196 -1.56 -6.62 -16.28
CA SER A 196 -0.46 -7.60 -16.21
C SER A 196 0.47 -7.40 -15.01
N TYR A 197 0.24 -6.38 -14.18
CA TYR A 197 1.05 -6.14 -12.99
C TYR A 197 0.71 -7.17 -11.92
N GLU A 198 1.75 -7.79 -11.39
CA GLU A 198 1.67 -8.67 -10.24
C GLU A 198 2.68 -8.18 -9.20
N THR A 199 2.22 -7.96 -7.98
CA THR A 199 3.13 -7.66 -6.88
C THR A 199 4.00 -8.89 -6.59
N GLY A 200 5.31 -8.69 -6.43
CA GLY A 200 6.23 -9.74 -6.01
C GLY A 200 6.10 -10.09 -4.51
N LEU A 201 5.23 -9.40 -3.78
CA LEU A 201 5.04 -9.61 -2.34
C LEU A 201 3.96 -10.66 -2.10
N SER A 202 4.20 -11.53 -1.12
CA SER A 202 3.21 -12.46 -0.58
C SER A 202 3.26 -12.43 0.94
N PHE A 203 2.08 -12.45 1.56
CA PHE A 203 1.94 -12.38 3.00
C PHE A 203 1.31 -13.68 3.52
N ALA A 204 1.76 -14.14 4.70
CA ALA A 204 1.26 -15.35 5.32
C ALA A 204 0.54 -15.01 6.63
N ASP A 205 -0.67 -15.55 6.82
CA ASP A 205 -1.46 -15.36 8.04
C ASP A 205 -0.77 -15.90 9.31
N ASN A 206 0.16 -16.81 9.14
CA ASN A 206 0.87 -17.49 10.23
C ASN A 206 2.39 -17.35 10.12
N ALA A 207 2.89 -16.19 9.68
CA ALA A 207 4.31 -15.95 9.48
C ALA A 207 5.16 -16.30 10.73
N ALA A 208 4.66 -16.00 11.93
CA ALA A 208 5.33 -16.36 13.19
C ALA A 208 5.52 -17.87 13.36
N GLN A 209 4.60 -18.71 12.85
CA GLN A 209 4.72 -20.18 12.91
C GLN A 209 5.75 -20.72 11.90
N GLN A 210 6.12 -19.93 10.90
CA GLN A 210 7.12 -20.30 9.90
C GLN A 210 8.54 -19.89 10.32
N CYS A 211 8.67 -19.08 11.37
CA CYS A 211 9.94 -18.68 11.91
C CYS A 211 10.53 -19.81 12.78
N THR A 212 11.82 -20.08 12.64
CA THR A 212 12.52 -21.11 13.41
C THR A 212 13.11 -20.58 14.71
N ALA A 213 13.19 -19.26 14.89
CA ALA A 213 13.69 -18.59 16.07
C ALA A 213 13.09 -17.19 16.21
N ASP A 214 13.00 -16.72 17.46
CA ASP A 214 12.66 -15.33 17.77
C ASP A 214 13.87 -14.43 17.60
N ALA A 215 13.66 -13.23 17.00
CA ALA A 215 14.67 -12.19 16.90
C ALA A 215 14.12 -10.89 17.51
N ALA A 216 14.70 -10.46 18.63
CA ALA A 216 14.35 -9.20 19.27
C ALA A 216 14.98 -7.99 18.54
N THR A 217 16.09 -8.20 17.84
CA THR A 217 16.83 -7.15 17.12
C THR A 217 17.41 -7.70 15.82
N ALA A 218 17.52 -6.83 14.82
CA ALA A 218 18.27 -7.08 13.60
C ALA A 218 19.33 -5.98 13.44
N GLN A 219 20.56 -6.36 13.09
CA GLN A 219 21.64 -5.43 12.80
C GLN A 219 22.04 -5.58 11.34
N VAL A 220 21.99 -4.47 10.59
CA VAL A 220 22.47 -4.40 9.21
C VAL A 220 23.73 -3.56 9.19
N THR A 221 24.83 -4.10 8.64
CA THR A 221 26.09 -3.39 8.50
C THR A 221 26.32 -3.05 7.03
N PHE A 222 26.44 -1.77 6.71
CA PHE A 222 26.86 -1.30 5.41
C PHE A 222 28.37 -1.07 5.44
N ASN A 223 29.11 -1.82 4.64
CA ASN A 223 30.56 -1.61 4.54
C ASN A 223 30.83 -0.36 3.70
N ALA A 224 31.71 0.51 4.20
CA ALA A 224 32.29 1.58 3.38
C ALA A 224 33.17 0.93 2.31
N SER A 225 32.92 1.22 1.06
CA SER A 225 33.74 0.80 -0.09
C SER A 225 34.85 1.79 -0.35
#